data_ff8f4228b154d06d7be11a82f56fa6bd
#
_entry.id   ff8f4228b154d06d7be11a82f56fa6bd
#
_cell.length_a   1.000
_cell.length_b   1.000
_cell.length_c   1.000
_cell.angle_alpha   90.00
_cell.angle_beta   90.00
_cell.angle_gamma   90.00
#
_symmetry.space_group_name_H-M   'P 1'
#
loop_
_entity.id
_entity.type
_entity.pdbx_description
1 polymer ?
#
loop_
_entity_poly.entity_id
_entity_poly.type
_entity_poly.pdbx_seq_one_letter_code
_entity_poly.pdbx_strand_id
1 'polypeptide(L)'
;ALLYHSPKSAELSRAGLVHRIDKDTSGLLVVAKNLEAQFSLSKQLGDKSVYRIYDLVTYGNIIAGGTIDEPIKRHPVDRVKMAILPGGRDAVTHYNVKERFRDFTRVQAQLETGRTHQIRVHFSYIGHGLVGDQVYMNRVRIPAGASELLIETLRGFKRQALHAAKLGLKHPRTGEEMLFEAPWPEDFTQLVNVLRTENAAY
;
A
#
# COMPACT_ATOMS: atom_id res chain seq x y z
N ALA A 1 -12.79 -10.52 -13.45
CA ALA A 1 -11.43 -10.72 -14.00
C ALA A 1 -10.88 -12.11 -13.62
N LEU A 2 -10.73 -12.49 -12.32
CA LEU A 2 -10.11 -13.77 -11.90
C LEU A 2 -10.82 -15.00 -12.49
N LEU A 3 -12.15 -15.06 -12.42
CA LEU A 3 -12.94 -16.16 -12.97
C LEU A 3 -12.84 -16.27 -14.50
N TYR A 4 -12.54 -15.18 -15.18
CA TYR A 4 -12.29 -15.20 -16.62
C TYR A 4 -10.93 -15.87 -16.94
N HIS A 5 -9.88 -15.52 -16.19
CA HIS A 5 -8.54 -16.09 -16.38
C HIS A 5 -8.41 -17.54 -15.86
N SER A 6 -9.17 -17.88 -14.83
CA SER A 6 -9.15 -19.19 -14.19
C SER A 6 -10.56 -19.60 -13.77
N PRO A 7 -11.38 -20.15 -14.70
CA PRO A 7 -12.75 -20.58 -14.38
C PRO A 7 -12.84 -21.57 -13.20
N LYS A 8 -11.86 -22.46 -13.08
CA LYS A 8 -11.75 -23.43 -11.96
C LYS A 8 -11.62 -22.74 -10.59
N SER A 9 -11.20 -21.47 -10.55
CA SER A 9 -11.16 -20.71 -9.28
C SER A 9 -12.55 -20.46 -8.69
N ALA A 10 -13.65 -20.69 -9.45
CA ALA A 10 -15.01 -20.63 -8.91
C ALA A 10 -15.27 -21.66 -7.80
N GLU A 11 -14.54 -22.77 -7.80
CA GLU A 11 -14.63 -23.83 -6.78
C GLU A 11 -13.92 -23.45 -5.48
N LEU A 12 -13.10 -22.38 -5.49
CA LEU A 12 -12.32 -21.93 -4.35
C LEU A 12 -13.06 -20.83 -3.58
N SER A 13 -12.88 -20.82 -2.25
CA SER A 13 -13.37 -19.71 -1.44
C SER A 13 -12.83 -18.39 -1.97
N ARG A 14 -13.72 -17.41 -2.17
CA ARG A 14 -13.37 -16.09 -2.71
C ARG A 14 -12.59 -16.14 -4.04
N ALA A 15 -12.86 -17.14 -4.89
CA ALA A 15 -12.16 -17.36 -6.15
C ALA A 15 -10.62 -17.45 -6.00
N GLY A 16 -10.13 -18.05 -4.91
CA GLY A 16 -8.70 -18.21 -4.61
C GLY A 16 -8.00 -16.97 -4.03
N LEU A 17 -8.73 -15.91 -3.72
CA LEU A 17 -8.17 -14.73 -3.06
C LEU A 17 -7.80 -15.05 -1.60
N VAL A 18 -6.52 -15.03 -1.28
CA VAL A 18 -5.98 -15.27 0.06
C VAL A 18 -5.66 -13.98 0.83
N HIS A 19 -5.42 -12.89 0.11
CA HIS A 19 -5.27 -11.54 0.67
C HIS A 19 -5.94 -10.49 -0.23
N ARG A 20 -5.71 -9.24 0.05
CA ARG A 20 -6.28 -8.11 -0.70
C ARG A 20 -5.27 -6.98 -0.85
N ILE A 21 -5.46 -6.21 -1.91
CA ILE A 21 -4.99 -4.83 -2.03
C ILE A 21 -6.23 -3.92 -2.08
N ASP A 22 -6.08 -2.65 -1.76
CA ASP A 22 -7.20 -1.70 -1.81
C ASP A 22 -7.57 -1.37 -3.26
N LYS A 23 -8.81 -0.95 -3.48
CA LYS A 23 -9.20 -0.35 -4.76
C LYS A 23 -8.22 0.78 -5.09
N ASP A 24 -7.81 0.86 -6.34
CA ASP A 24 -6.88 1.86 -6.87
C ASP A 24 -5.43 1.75 -6.33
N THR A 25 -5.09 0.73 -5.55
CA THR A 25 -3.70 0.35 -5.27
C THR A 25 -3.18 -0.53 -6.40
N SER A 26 -2.05 -0.15 -6.98
CA SER A 26 -1.38 -0.91 -8.04
C SER A 26 -0.40 -1.96 -7.50
N GLY A 27 0.10 -2.84 -8.36
CA GLY A 27 1.13 -3.81 -8.03
C GLY A 27 0.63 -5.23 -7.80
N LEU A 28 1.34 -5.98 -6.98
CA LEU A 28 1.24 -7.43 -6.85
C LEU A 28 0.08 -7.88 -5.96
N LEU A 29 -0.61 -8.91 -6.44
CA LEU A 29 -1.63 -9.67 -5.71
C LEU A 29 -1.46 -11.15 -6.01
N VAL A 30 -1.30 -12.00 -4.99
CA VAL A 30 -1.26 -13.46 -5.18
C VAL A 30 -2.66 -14.07 -5.09
N VAL A 31 -2.92 -15.01 -6.00
CA VAL A 31 -4.18 -15.75 -6.08
C VAL A 31 -3.88 -17.25 -6.17
N ALA A 32 -4.53 -18.04 -5.34
CA ALA A 32 -4.44 -19.49 -5.39
C ALA A 32 -5.25 -20.05 -6.56
N LYS A 33 -4.71 -21.06 -7.25
CA LYS A 33 -5.38 -21.73 -8.37
C LYS A 33 -6.01 -23.08 -7.98
N ASN A 34 -5.73 -23.58 -6.78
CA ASN A 34 -6.28 -24.83 -6.24
C ASN A 34 -6.32 -24.75 -4.69
N LEU A 35 -6.99 -25.73 -4.07
CA LEU A 35 -7.18 -25.79 -2.62
C LEU A 35 -5.86 -25.93 -1.83
N GLU A 36 -4.91 -26.72 -2.34
CA GLU A 36 -3.59 -26.90 -1.74
C GLU A 36 -2.85 -25.56 -1.63
N ALA A 37 -2.81 -24.81 -2.75
CA ALA A 37 -2.21 -23.49 -2.79
C ALA A 37 -2.96 -22.49 -1.89
N GLN A 38 -4.29 -22.53 -1.87
CA GLN A 38 -5.09 -21.65 -1.02
C GLN A 38 -4.82 -21.88 0.46
N PHE A 39 -4.73 -23.15 0.88
CA PHE A 39 -4.41 -23.51 2.26
C PHE A 39 -2.99 -23.06 2.64
N SER A 40 -1.99 -23.42 1.83
CA SER A 40 -0.59 -23.06 2.06
C SER A 40 -0.39 -21.55 2.14
N LEU A 41 -0.89 -20.77 1.17
CA LEU A 41 -0.76 -19.32 1.15
C LEU A 41 -1.51 -18.64 2.31
N SER A 42 -2.70 -19.17 2.68
CA SER A 42 -3.44 -18.66 3.83
C SER A 42 -2.68 -18.90 5.14
N LYS A 43 -2.02 -20.06 5.28
CA LYS A 43 -1.16 -20.34 6.43
C LYS A 43 0.03 -19.37 6.48
N GLN A 44 0.76 -19.20 5.37
CA GLN A 44 1.90 -18.27 5.29
C GLN A 44 1.51 -16.82 5.61
N LEU A 45 0.31 -16.39 5.23
CA LEU A 45 -0.23 -15.07 5.59
C LEU A 45 -0.59 -14.99 7.08
N GLY A 46 -1.08 -16.09 7.64
CA GLY A 46 -1.44 -16.19 9.06
C GLY A 46 -0.23 -16.16 9.98
N ASP A 47 0.84 -16.87 9.62
CA ASP A 47 2.10 -16.93 10.37
C ASP A 47 3.06 -15.76 10.01
N LYS A 48 2.59 -14.82 9.19
CA LYS A 48 3.30 -13.58 8.77
C LYS A 48 4.60 -13.84 7.98
N SER A 49 4.79 -15.01 7.39
CA SER A 49 5.97 -15.36 6.60
C SER A 49 5.96 -14.79 5.17
N VAL A 50 4.82 -14.27 4.71
CA VAL A 50 4.73 -13.59 3.42
C VAL A 50 5.35 -12.21 3.49
N TYR A 51 6.39 -11.97 2.71
CA TYR A 51 7.06 -10.70 2.59
C TYR A 51 6.29 -9.76 1.65
N ARG A 52 5.82 -8.61 2.15
CA ARG A 52 4.99 -7.67 1.41
C ARG A 52 5.55 -6.27 1.54
N ILE A 53 6.08 -5.73 0.44
CA ILE A 53 6.65 -4.39 0.39
C ILE A 53 5.81 -3.50 -0.50
N TYR A 54 5.54 -2.31 -0.02
CA TYR A 54 4.82 -1.26 -0.71
C TYR A 54 5.67 -0.01 -0.85
N ASP A 55 5.71 0.57 -2.03
CA ASP A 55 6.21 1.92 -2.23
C ASP A 55 5.05 2.92 -2.12
N LEU A 56 5.28 4.03 -1.43
CA LEU A 56 4.28 5.08 -1.25
C LEU A 56 4.92 6.46 -1.22
N VAL A 57 4.11 7.48 -1.53
CA VAL A 57 4.48 8.89 -1.38
C VAL A 57 3.53 9.56 -0.41
N THR A 58 4.10 10.21 0.61
CA THR A 58 3.36 10.87 1.68
C THR A 58 3.59 12.38 1.65
N TYR A 59 2.66 13.11 2.23
CA TYR A 59 2.85 14.51 2.58
C TYR A 59 3.76 14.65 3.79
N GLY A 60 4.57 15.72 3.79
CA GLY A 60 5.46 16.09 4.88
C GLY A 60 6.76 15.31 4.91
N ASN A 61 7.67 15.77 5.76
CA ASN A 61 9.02 15.24 5.89
C ASN A 61 9.09 14.21 7.02
N ILE A 62 9.25 12.95 6.65
CA ILE A 62 9.54 11.86 7.60
C ILE A 62 11.06 11.81 7.80
N ILE A 63 11.51 12.01 9.05
CA ILE A 63 12.95 12.13 9.37
C ILE A 63 13.64 10.77 9.35
N ALA A 64 12.99 9.72 9.86
CA ALA A 64 13.58 8.38 9.99
C ALA A 64 12.56 7.29 9.69
N GLY A 65 13.04 6.09 9.42
CA GLY A 65 12.22 4.89 9.41
C GLY A 65 11.69 4.56 10.80
N GLY A 66 10.68 3.70 10.86
CA GLY A 66 10.05 3.32 12.12
C GLY A 66 9.04 2.19 11.98
N THR A 67 8.31 1.98 13.07
CA THR A 67 7.22 1.01 13.14
C THR A 67 5.96 1.71 13.65
N ILE A 68 4.83 1.46 13.00
CA ILE A 68 3.51 1.85 13.47
C ILE A 68 2.82 0.56 13.92
N ASP A 69 2.65 0.43 15.23
CA ASP A 69 1.98 -0.72 15.87
C ASP A 69 0.72 -0.20 16.56
N GLU A 70 -0.36 -0.08 15.78
CA GLU A 70 -1.60 0.55 16.23
C GLU A 70 -2.81 -0.24 15.73
N PRO A 71 -3.79 -0.54 16.60
CA PRO A 71 -4.92 -1.39 16.26
C PRO A 71 -5.91 -0.70 15.34
N ILE A 72 -6.41 -1.44 14.33
CA ILE A 72 -7.32 -0.92 13.33
C ILE A 72 -8.70 -1.56 13.44
N LYS A 73 -9.74 -0.73 13.44
CA LYS A 73 -11.13 -1.16 13.25
C LYS A 73 -11.90 -0.23 12.33
N ARG A 74 -13.12 -0.59 11.99
CA ARG A 74 -14.00 0.26 11.19
C ARG A 74 -14.32 1.57 11.92
N HIS A 75 -14.26 2.69 11.18
CA HIS A 75 -14.63 3.99 11.72
C HIS A 75 -16.10 3.98 12.20
N PRO A 76 -16.43 4.50 13.39
CA PRO A 76 -17.77 4.35 13.99
C PRO A 76 -18.86 5.05 13.20
N VAL A 77 -18.55 6.16 12.52
CA VAL A 77 -19.51 6.97 11.77
C VAL A 77 -19.32 6.79 10.25
N ASP A 78 -18.11 6.99 9.75
CA ASP A 78 -17.82 6.88 8.32
C ASP A 78 -17.48 5.42 7.95
N ARG A 79 -18.46 4.71 7.43
CA ARG A 79 -18.33 3.27 7.10
C ARG A 79 -17.34 2.97 5.97
N VAL A 80 -16.91 3.97 5.20
CA VAL A 80 -15.89 3.81 4.16
C VAL A 80 -14.49 3.78 4.77
N LYS A 81 -14.31 4.41 5.93
CA LYS A 81 -13.03 4.54 6.62
C LYS A 81 -12.78 3.41 7.63
N MET A 82 -11.49 3.18 7.84
CA MET A 82 -10.95 2.51 9.01
C MET A 82 -10.35 3.56 9.95
N ALA A 83 -10.17 3.20 11.22
CA ALA A 83 -9.63 4.12 12.21
C ALA A 83 -8.77 3.35 13.22
N ILE A 84 -7.80 4.05 13.81
CA ILE A 84 -7.03 3.58 14.96
C ILE A 84 -7.84 3.90 16.21
N LEU A 85 -8.36 2.86 16.85
CA LEU A 85 -9.22 2.98 18.02
C LEU A 85 -9.03 1.75 18.94
N PRO A 86 -9.18 1.90 20.27
CA PRO A 86 -9.13 0.80 21.21
C PRO A 86 -10.11 -0.33 20.84
N GLY A 87 -9.67 -1.58 21.02
CA GLY A 87 -10.42 -2.77 20.63
C GLY A 87 -10.45 -3.03 19.12
N GLY A 88 -9.59 -2.38 18.36
CA GLY A 88 -9.27 -2.73 16.98
C GLY A 88 -8.48 -4.02 16.88
N ARG A 89 -8.29 -4.52 15.66
CA ARG A 89 -7.45 -5.68 15.37
C ARG A 89 -6.00 -5.24 15.26
N ASP A 90 -5.08 -5.96 15.84
CA ASP A 90 -3.64 -5.68 15.77
C ASP A 90 -3.19 -5.46 14.34
N ALA A 91 -2.41 -4.43 14.15
CA ALA A 91 -1.87 -4.06 12.85
C ALA A 91 -0.47 -3.44 13.00
N VAL A 92 0.51 -4.02 12.31
CA VAL A 92 1.92 -3.60 12.37
C VAL A 92 2.42 -3.28 10.97
N THR A 93 2.96 -2.07 10.82
CA THR A 93 3.58 -1.56 9.59
C THR A 93 4.97 -1.04 9.90
N HIS A 94 6.02 -1.70 9.37
CA HIS A 94 7.37 -1.18 9.39
C HIS A 94 7.58 -0.28 8.18
N TYR A 95 8.40 0.75 8.30
CA TYR A 95 8.69 1.61 7.17
C TYR A 95 10.10 2.19 7.18
N ASN A 96 10.63 2.41 5.99
CA ASN A 96 11.92 3.05 5.75
C ASN A 96 11.75 4.22 4.78
N VAL A 97 12.40 5.34 5.09
CA VAL A 97 12.51 6.48 4.19
C VAL A 97 13.43 6.12 3.03
N LYS A 98 12.97 6.27 1.81
CA LYS A 98 13.75 6.03 0.58
C LYS A 98 14.25 7.32 -0.05
N GLU A 99 13.44 8.37 -0.02
CA GLU A 99 13.78 9.64 -0.65
C GLU A 99 12.99 10.77 0.02
N ARG A 100 13.64 11.89 0.30
CA ARG A 100 13.00 13.08 0.84
C ARG A 100 12.95 14.16 -0.22
N PHE A 101 11.81 14.80 -0.30
CA PHE A 101 11.60 16.00 -1.08
C PHE A 101 11.23 17.13 -0.11
N ARG A 102 11.13 18.36 -0.60
CA ARG A 102 10.86 19.54 0.24
C ARG A 102 9.66 19.34 1.21
N ASP A 103 8.52 18.87 0.68
CA ASP A 103 7.25 18.75 1.41
C ASP A 103 6.64 17.35 1.31
N PHE A 104 7.43 16.38 0.82
CA PHE A 104 6.98 15.01 0.60
C PHE A 104 8.08 14.01 0.97
N THR A 105 7.66 12.79 1.21
CA THR A 105 8.59 11.68 1.46
C THR A 105 8.17 10.45 0.67
N ARG A 106 9.10 9.87 -0.08
CA ARG A 106 8.92 8.52 -0.63
C ARG A 106 9.37 7.51 0.42
N VAL A 107 8.48 6.60 0.72
CA VAL A 107 8.64 5.61 1.79
C VAL A 107 8.46 4.21 1.21
N GLN A 108 9.13 3.26 1.80
CA GLN A 108 8.88 1.84 1.60
C GLN A 108 8.32 1.24 2.88
N ALA A 109 7.12 0.66 2.81
CA ALA A 109 6.45 0.03 3.94
C ALA A 109 6.45 -1.48 3.81
N GLN A 110 6.70 -2.19 4.92
CA GLN A 110 6.59 -3.64 5.04
C GLN A 110 5.45 -3.98 6.00
N LEU A 111 4.58 -4.90 5.58
CA LEU A 111 3.43 -5.32 6.36
C LEU A 111 3.68 -6.65 7.07
N GLU A 112 3.52 -6.68 8.41
CA GLU A 112 3.32 -7.94 9.14
C GLU A 112 1.87 -8.41 9.06
N THR A 113 0.93 -7.51 9.16
CA THR A 113 -0.51 -7.73 9.09
C THR A 113 -1.09 -7.15 7.81
N GLY A 114 -2.32 -7.51 7.45
CA GLY A 114 -2.98 -7.02 6.24
C GLY A 114 -4.42 -6.56 6.52
N ARG A 115 -4.61 -5.52 7.35
CA ARG A 115 -5.94 -4.96 7.62
C ARG A 115 -6.38 -4.05 6.47
N THR A 116 -7.68 -3.88 6.35
CA THR A 116 -8.26 -2.96 5.35
C THR A 116 -7.68 -1.56 5.52
N HIS A 117 -7.18 -0.97 4.44
CA HIS A 117 -6.57 0.37 4.41
C HIS A 117 -5.38 0.56 5.38
N GLN A 118 -4.71 -0.50 5.82
CA GLN A 118 -3.74 -0.44 6.92
C GLN A 118 -2.68 0.64 6.73
N ILE A 119 -1.94 0.64 5.62
CA ILE A 119 -0.89 1.64 5.35
C ILE A 119 -1.48 3.05 5.35
N ARG A 120 -2.62 3.24 4.70
CA ARG A 120 -3.29 4.53 4.56
C ARG A 120 -3.72 5.11 5.91
N VAL A 121 -4.32 4.27 6.76
CA VAL A 121 -4.74 4.65 8.13
C VAL A 121 -3.54 4.95 9.00
N HIS A 122 -2.52 4.08 9.01
CA HIS A 122 -1.32 4.24 9.81
C HIS A 122 -0.59 5.54 9.46
N PHE A 123 -0.35 5.80 8.17
CA PHE A 123 0.34 7.04 7.77
C PHE A 123 -0.51 8.29 8.00
N SER A 124 -1.83 8.21 7.84
CA SER A 124 -2.74 9.29 8.22
C SER A 124 -2.69 9.59 9.72
N TYR A 125 -2.64 8.55 10.56
CA TYR A 125 -2.56 8.67 12.01
C TYR A 125 -1.29 9.38 12.48
N ILE A 126 -0.15 9.07 11.89
CA ILE A 126 1.12 9.76 12.20
C ILE A 126 1.26 11.12 11.50
N GLY A 127 0.20 11.64 10.87
CA GLY A 127 0.19 12.97 10.23
C GLY A 127 0.76 13.03 8.82
N HIS A 128 1.17 11.89 8.25
CA HIS A 128 1.79 11.76 6.94
C HIS A 128 0.89 11.04 5.93
N GLY A 129 -0.34 11.54 5.71
CA GLY A 129 -1.27 10.94 4.75
C GLY A 129 -0.70 10.83 3.34
N LEU A 130 -1.16 9.83 2.58
CA LEU A 130 -0.66 9.54 1.24
C LEU A 130 -1.13 10.59 0.23
N VAL A 131 -0.25 10.95 -0.71
CA VAL A 131 -0.62 11.78 -1.86
C VAL A 131 -1.73 11.12 -2.65
N GLY A 132 -2.73 11.89 -3.04
CA GLY A 132 -3.85 11.44 -3.86
C GLY A 132 -4.90 10.58 -3.14
N ASP A 133 -4.76 10.29 -1.85
CA ASP A 133 -5.73 9.49 -1.11
C ASP A 133 -7.06 10.25 -0.92
N GLN A 134 -8.11 9.79 -1.61
CA GLN A 134 -9.43 10.43 -1.59
C GLN A 134 -10.25 10.14 -0.32
N VAL A 135 -9.81 9.19 0.50
CA VAL A 135 -10.55 8.75 1.71
C VAL A 135 -9.98 9.38 2.97
N TYR A 136 -8.65 9.38 3.12
CA TYR A 136 -7.97 9.85 4.32
C TYR A 136 -7.39 11.25 4.21
N MET A 137 -7.36 11.82 3.00
CA MET A 137 -6.96 13.21 2.76
C MET A 137 -8.17 14.02 2.30
N ASN A 138 -8.59 14.99 3.11
CA ASN A 138 -9.77 15.81 2.81
C ASN A 138 -9.59 16.76 1.62
N ARG A 139 -8.33 17.09 1.29
CA ARG A 139 -7.97 17.98 0.19
C ARG A 139 -6.53 17.74 -0.28
N VAL A 140 -6.27 18.08 -1.52
CA VAL A 140 -4.91 18.16 -2.04
C VAL A 140 -4.16 19.29 -1.31
N ARG A 141 -3.00 18.99 -0.76
CA ARG A 141 -2.12 20.00 -0.14
C ARG A 141 -1.12 20.46 -1.17
N ILE A 142 -1.15 21.73 -1.52
CA ILE A 142 -0.19 22.36 -2.44
C ILE A 142 0.84 23.11 -1.60
N PRO A 143 2.15 22.78 -1.70
CA PRO A 143 3.19 23.52 -1.02
C PRO A 143 3.27 25.00 -1.46
N ALA A 144 3.71 25.87 -0.58
CA ALA A 144 3.97 27.26 -0.94
C ALA A 144 5.11 27.33 -1.97
N GLY A 145 4.92 28.09 -3.05
CA GLY A 145 5.91 28.21 -4.13
C GLY A 145 6.02 26.98 -5.03
N ALA A 146 5.07 26.07 -5.01
CA ALA A 146 5.04 24.93 -5.92
C ALA A 146 4.94 25.40 -7.39
N SER A 147 5.68 24.75 -8.29
CA SER A 147 5.58 24.98 -9.73
C SER A 147 4.19 24.61 -10.28
N GLU A 148 3.82 25.16 -11.43
CA GLU A 148 2.56 24.77 -12.10
C GLU A 148 2.53 23.26 -12.39
N LEU A 149 3.66 22.69 -12.83
CA LEU A 149 3.79 21.25 -13.10
C LEU A 149 3.50 20.41 -11.84
N LEU A 150 4.02 20.80 -10.67
CA LEU A 150 3.74 20.09 -9.41
C LEU A 150 2.26 20.24 -9.03
N ILE A 151 1.68 21.45 -9.17
CA ILE A 151 0.27 21.70 -8.87
C ILE A 151 -0.64 20.83 -9.74
N GLU A 152 -0.39 20.77 -11.04
CA GLU A 152 -1.16 19.96 -11.97
C GLU A 152 -1.01 18.46 -11.66
N THR A 153 0.22 18.00 -11.41
CA THR A 153 0.51 16.62 -11.04
C THR A 153 -0.25 16.21 -9.78
N LEU A 154 -0.19 17.00 -8.70
CA LEU A 154 -0.89 16.72 -7.45
C LEU A 154 -2.41 16.75 -7.62
N ARG A 155 -2.94 17.69 -8.40
CA ARG A 155 -4.38 17.76 -8.70
C ARG A 155 -4.86 16.64 -9.61
N GLY A 156 -4.01 16.19 -10.51
CA GLY A 156 -4.29 15.07 -11.43
C GLY A 156 -4.20 13.70 -10.77
N PHE A 157 -3.42 13.53 -9.72
CA PHE A 157 -3.21 12.25 -9.05
C PHE A 157 -4.41 11.88 -8.15
N LYS A 158 -5.36 11.09 -8.67
CA LYS A 158 -6.68 10.84 -8.06
C LYS A 158 -6.82 9.52 -7.29
N ARG A 159 -5.73 8.85 -7.00
CA ARG A 159 -5.67 7.63 -6.21
C ARG A 159 -4.59 7.73 -5.14
N GLN A 160 -4.64 6.89 -4.11
CA GLN A 160 -3.54 6.83 -3.16
C GLN A 160 -2.21 6.49 -3.87
N ALA A 161 -1.17 7.28 -3.65
CA ALA A 161 0.18 7.00 -4.12
C ALA A 161 0.75 5.81 -3.34
N LEU A 162 0.26 4.62 -3.69
CA LEU A 162 0.56 3.33 -3.05
C LEU A 162 0.68 2.24 -4.12
N HIS A 163 1.76 1.48 -4.04
CA HIS A 163 2.08 0.43 -4.98
C HIS A 163 2.63 -0.80 -4.26
N ALA A 164 2.02 -1.97 -4.44
CA ALA A 164 2.50 -3.25 -3.93
C ALA A 164 3.69 -3.72 -4.77
N ALA A 165 4.89 -3.27 -4.39
CA ALA A 165 6.11 -3.37 -5.20
C ALA A 165 6.75 -4.74 -5.16
N LYS A 166 6.76 -5.41 -3.97
CA LYS A 166 7.40 -6.72 -3.82
C LYS A 166 6.53 -7.68 -3.02
N LEU A 167 6.53 -8.93 -3.44
CA LEU A 167 5.82 -10.02 -2.79
C LEU A 167 6.73 -11.25 -2.73
N GLY A 168 7.13 -11.66 -1.52
CA GLY A 168 7.89 -12.87 -1.27
C GLY A 168 7.06 -13.91 -0.56
N LEU A 169 7.13 -15.15 -1.00
CA LEU A 169 6.41 -16.29 -0.42
C LEU A 169 7.13 -17.61 -0.73
N LYS A 170 6.77 -18.67 -0.03
CA LYS A 170 7.20 -20.03 -0.41
C LYS A 170 6.20 -20.64 -1.37
N HIS A 171 6.71 -21.24 -2.45
CA HIS A 171 5.86 -21.93 -3.42
C HIS A 171 5.04 -23.03 -2.72
N PRO A 172 3.71 -23.08 -2.88
CA PRO A 172 2.82 -23.96 -2.11
C PRO A 172 3.13 -25.45 -2.17
N ARG A 173 3.69 -25.92 -3.29
CA ARG A 173 4.02 -27.33 -3.51
C ARG A 173 5.49 -27.63 -3.28
N THR A 174 6.40 -26.84 -3.85
CA THR A 174 7.85 -27.14 -3.81
C THR A 174 8.52 -26.62 -2.56
N GLY A 175 7.94 -25.62 -1.87
CA GLY A 175 8.54 -24.95 -0.72
C GLY A 175 9.66 -23.96 -1.08
N GLU A 176 9.97 -23.80 -2.35
CA GLU A 176 10.99 -22.85 -2.84
C GLU A 176 10.60 -21.41 -2.51
N GLU A 177 11.57 -20.62 -2.09
CA GLU A 177 11.35 -19.19 -1.86
C GLU A 177 11.25 -18.46 -3.20
N MET A 178 10.18 -17.68 -3.31
CA MET A 178 9.88 -16.89 -4.51
C MET A 178 9.76 -15.42 -4.13
N LEU A 179 10.39 -14.56 -4.93
CA LEU A 179 10.25 -13.12 -4.83
C LEU A 179 9.78 -12.56 -6.16
N PHE A 180 8.70 -11.82 -6.11
CA PHE A 180 8.13 -11.11 -7.25
C PHE A 180 8.29 -9.61 -7.05
N GLU A 181 8.59 -8.89 -8.14
CA GLU A 181 8.68 -7.44 -8.14
C GLU A 181 7.81 -6.87 -9.27
N ALA A 182 7.12 -5.78 -9.01
CA ALA A 182 6.37 -5.05 -10.01
C ALA A 182 7.00 -3.67 -10.22
N PRO A 183 7.23 -3.24 -11.46
CA PRO A 183 7.68 -1.88 -11.74
C PRO A 183 6.60 -0.88 -11.36
N TRP A 184 7.01 0.34 -11.03
CA TRP A 184 6.06 1.42 -10.77
C TRP A 184 5.21 1.69 -12.01
N PRO A 185 3.90 1.92 -11.84
CA PRO A 185 3.06 2.39 -12.94
C PRO A 185 3.44 3.82 -13.33
N GLU A 186 3.07 4.19 -14.53
CA GLU A 186 3.46 5.45 -15.16
C GLU A 186 3.12 6.67 -14.30
N ASP A 187 1.90 6.72 -13.76
CA ASP A 187 1.44 7.82 -12.90
C ASP A 187 2.29 7.98 -11.62
N PHE A 188 2.67 6.86 -10.98
CA PHE A 188 3.54 6.89 -9.80
C PHE A 188 4.96 7.33 -10.16
N THR A 189 5.48 6.84 -11.30
CA THR A 189 6.80 7.23 -11.82
C THR A 189 6.83 8.74 -12.13
N GLN A 190 5.79 9.24 -12.80
CA GLN A 190 5.66 10.66 -13.12
C GLN A 190 5.61 11.52 -11.85
N LEU A 191 4.79 11.13 -10.86
CA LEU A 191 4.72 11.83 -9.58
C LEU A 191 6.09 11.95 -8.92
N VAL A 192 6.84 10.85 -8.80
CA VAL A 192 8.16 10.85 -8.17
C VAL A 192 9.16 11.70 -8.95
N ASN A 193 9.14 11.65 -10.30
CA ASN A 193 10.04 12.45 -11.13
C ASN A 193 9.75 13.95 -11.01
N VAL A 194 8.49 14.36 -10.96
CA VAL A 194 8.12 15.77 -10.73
C VAL A 194 8.59 16.24 -9.35
N LEU A 195 8.44 15.43 -8.31
CA LEU A 195 8.93 15.74 -6.97
C LEU A 195 10.47 15.89 -6.93
N ARG A 196 11.20 15.09 -7.69
CA ARG A 196 12.67 15.21 -7.84
C ARG A 196 13.07 16.50 -8.52
N THR A 197 12.40 16.85 -9.62
CA THR A 197 12.66 18.11 -10.35
C THR A 197 12.37 19.31 -9.46
N GLU A 198 11.26 19.31 -8.75
CA GLU A 198 10.89 20.37 -7.82
C GLU A 198 11.92 20.50 -6.67
N ASN A 199 12.41 19.40 -6.15
CA ASN A 199 13.40 19.39 -5.07
C ASN A 199 14.78 19.93 -5.53
N ALA A 200 15.15 19.71 -6.79
CA ALA A 200 16.42 20.21 -7.37
C ALA A 200 16.40 21.71 -7.69
N ALA A 201 15.23 22.33 -7.72
CA ALA A 201 15.07 23.76 -8.00
C ALA A 201 15.22 24.66 -6.76
N TYR A 202 15.42 24.06 -5.59
CA TYR A 202 15.63 24.72 -4.30
C TYR A 202 16.95 24.28 -3.64
#